data_322a7af1605c8a53e525c60604e72a5f
#
_entry.id   322a7af1605c8a53e525c60604e72a5f
#
_cell.length_a   1.000
_cell.length_b   1.000
_cell.length_c   1.000
_cell.angle_alpha   90.00
_cell.angle_beta   90.00
_cell.angle_gamma   90.00
#
_symmetry.space_group_name_H-M   'P 1'
#
loop_
_entity.id
_entity.type
_entity.pdbx_description
1 polymer ?
#
loop_
_entity_poly.entity_id
_entity_poly.type
_entity_poly.pdbx_seq_one_letter_code
_entity_poly.pdbx_strand_id
1 'polypeptide(L)'
;MGTGLTIVVIAVVLALGFGLYRARTDGRFKSAPAPSPQVVEQPGGSASSVVEQRGAPATSGRRDHSTAPPTSAAWTAVLEALPEAQLGERATLLQFSSAFCAPCRATRTILSDVADVVPGVVHLEVDAEHHLELVRALDVLRTPTTLILDATGAEATRASGAPRKEAVLSALDGIVEP
;
A
#
# COMPACT_ATOMS: atom_id res chain seq x y z
N MET A 1 -36.01 2.76 40.18
CA MET A 1 -34.53 2.74 40.08
C MET A 1 -33.98 1.74 39.04
N GLY A 2 -34.80 0.83 38.44
CA GLY A 2 -34.34 -0.20 37.51
C GLY A 2 -33.99 0.30 36.08
N THR A 3 -34.79 1.19 35.50
CA THR A 3 -34.65 1.56 34.09
C THR A 3 -33.36 2.31 33.78
N GLY A 4 -32.93 3.22 34.65
CA GLY A 4 -31.67 3.95 34.48
C GLY A 4 -30.43 3.05 34.54
N LEU A 5 -30.40 2.10 35.49
CA LEU A 5 -29.31 1.13 35.60
C LEU A 5 -29.24 0.23 34.38
N THR A 6 -30.37 -0.22 33.85
CA THR A 6 -30.42 -1.06 32.65
C THR A 6 -29.86 -0.33 31.41
N ILE A 7 -30.18 0.95 31.22
CA ILE A 7 -29.66 1.76 30.13
C ILE A 7 -28.15 1.91 30.24
N VAL A 8 -27.62 2.18 31.45
CA VAL A 8 -26.18 2.32 31.68
C VAL A 8 -25.44 1.00 31.38
N VAL A 9 -25.98 -0.12 31.83
CA VAL A 9 -25.38 -1.43 31.57
C VAL A 9 -25.32 -1.74 30.08
N ILE A 10 -26.43 -1.50 29.34
CA ILE A 10 -26.47 -1.69 27.89
C ILE A 10 -25.44 -0.78 27.18
N ALA A 11 -25.36 0.49 27.56
CA ALA A 11 -24.39 1.42 26.99
C ALA A 11 -22.94 0.96 27.21
N VAL A 12 -22.61 0.49 28.41
CA VAL A 12 -21.26 -0.04 28.73
C VAL A 12 -20.95 -1.30 27.93
N VAL A 13 -21.91 -2.24 27.82
CA VAL A 13 -21.72 -3.48 27.03
C VAL A 13 -21.50 -3.16 25.55
N LEU A 14 -22.29 -2.23 24.99
CA LEU A 14 -22.13 -1.81 23.59
C LEU A 14 -20.78 -1.09 23.36
N ALA A 15 -20.36 -0.22 24.29
CA ALA A 15 -19.08 0.46 24.19
C ALA A 15 -17.89 -0.52 24.28
N LEU A 16 -17.94 -1.47 25.20
CA LEU A 16 -16.93 -2.51 25.34
C LEU A 16 -16.90 -3.45 24.13
N GLY A 17 -18.07 -3.88 23.66
CA GLY A 17 -18.21 -4.71 22.46
C GLY A 17 -17.66 -4.04 21.21
N PHE A 18 -18.00 -2.77 21.00
CA PHE A 18 -17.50 -1.98 19.87
C PHE A 18 -16.00 -1.71 20.00
N GLY A 19 -15.50 -1.37 21.19
CA GLY A 19 -14.08 -1.15 21.43
C GLY A 19 -13.25 -2.42 21.17
N LEU A 20 -13.75 -3.58 21.63
CA LEU A 20 -13.08 -4.87 21.40
C LEU A 20 -13.14 -5.30 19.93
N TYR A 21 -14.27 -5.09 19.26
CA TYR A 21 -14.41 -5.31 17.82
C TYR A 21 -13.40 -4.47 17.03
N ARG A 22 -13.31 -3.17 17.32
CA ARG A 22 -12.38 -2.26 16.68
C ARG A 22 -10.92 -2.64 16.94
N ALA A 23 -10.57 -2.99 18.19
CA ALA A 23 -9.23 -3.45 18.54
C ALA A 23 -8.81 -4.75 17.84
N ARG A 24 -9.77 -5.61 17.46
CA ARG A 24 -9.50 -6.84 16.71
C ARG A 24 -9.41 -6.64 15.20
N THR A 25 -9.98 -5.57 14.66
CA THR A 25 -10.00 -5.29 13.21
C THR A 25 -8.95 -4.27 12.76
N ASP A 26 -8.49 -3.41 13.68
CA ASP A 26 -7.45 -2.43 13.39
C ASP A 26 -6.08 -3.11 13.22
N GLY A 27 -5.32 -2.64 12.24
CA GLY A 27 -3.95 -3.11 12.01
C GLY A 27 -3.83 -4.51 11.37
N ARG A 28 -4.91 -5.09 10.86
CA ARG A 28 -4.86 -6.35 10.10
C ARG A 28 -4.53 -6.07 8.64
N PHE A 29 -3.58 -6.83 8.10
CA PHE A 29 -3.24 -6.76 6.68
C PHE A 29 -4.37 -7.35 5.83
N LYS A 30 -4.68 -6.66 4.75
CA LYS A 30 -5.63 -7.07 3.71
C LYS A 30 -4.90 -7.04 2.39
N SER A 31 -5.02 -8.11 1.59
CA SER A 31 -4.48 -8.14 0.23
C SER A 31 -4.94 -6.91 -0.55
N ALA A 32 -4.05 -6.35 -1.34
CA ALA A 32 -4.39 -5.25 -2.24
C ALA A 32 -5.51 -5.68 -3.18
N PRO A 33 -6.46 -4.79 -3.51
CA PRO A 33 -7.40 -5.05 -4.60
C PRO A 33 -6.60 -5.26 -5.88
N ALA A 34 -6.90 -6.34 -6.62
CA ALA A 34 -6.30 -6.52 -7.93
C ALA A 34 -6.54 -5.26 -8.78
N PRO A 35 -5.54 -4.76 -9.53
CA PRO A 35 -5.73 -3.60 -10.36
C PRO A 35 -6.86 -3.87 -11.34
N SER A 36 -7.94 -3.11 -11.20
CA SER A 36 -9.04 -3.16 -12.16
C SER A 36 -8.49 -2.77 -13.52
N PRO A 37 -8.73 -3.54 -14.60
CA PRO A 37 -8.34 -3.13 -15.92
C PRO A 37 -9.06 -1.80 -16.20
N GLN A 38 -8.30 -0.72 -16.26
CA GLN A 38 -8.81 0.56 -16.72
C GLN A 38 -9.15 0.38 -18.19
N VAL A 39 -10.45 0.24 -18.47
CA VAL A 39 -10.98 0.41 -19.81
C VAL A 39 -10.69 1.85 -20.20
N VAL A 40 -9.63 2.04 -20.98
CA VAL A 40 -9.37 3.31 -21.67
C VAL A 40 -10.50 3.45 -22.69
N GLU A 41 -11.54 4.15 -22.29
CA GLU A 41 -12.61 4.58 -23.20
C GLU A 41 -12.01 5.62 -24.14
N GLN A 42 -11.62 5.16 -25.31
CA GLN A 42 -11.22 6.04 -26.40
C GLN A 42 -12.46 6.76 -26.93
N PRO A 43 -12.52 8.09 -26.92
CA PRO A 43 -13.60 8.80 -27.61
C PRO A 43 -13.46 8.57 -29.12
N GLY A 44 -14.57 8.11 -29.71
CA GLY A 44 -14.71 7.64 -31.06
C GLY A 44 -14.21 8.62 -32.13
N GLY A 45 -13.64 8.04 -33.14
CA GLY A 45 -13.33 8.68 -34.43
C GLY A 45 -13.54 7.66 -35.53
N SER A 46 -14.52 7.95 -36.36
CA SER A 46 -15.07 7.15 -37.46
C SER A 46 -14.10 6.91 -38.63
N ALA A 47 -14.32 5.76 -39.22
CA ALA A 47 -14.31 5.48 -40.70
C ALA A 47 -12.99 5.29 -41.45
N SER A 48 -12.91 4.08 -42.00
CA SER A 48 -12.50 3.68 -43.37
C SER A 48 -11.08 3.95 -43.85
N SER A 49 -10.30 2.93 -44.07
CA SER A 49 -10.09 2.36 -45.41
C SER A 49 -9.03 1.25 -45.39
N VAL A 50 -9.39 0.16 -46.04
CA VAL A 50 -8.56 -0.96 -46.48
C VAL A 50 -7.47 -0.44 -47.41
N VAL A 51 -6.19 -0.72 -47.09
CA VAL A 51 -5.15 -0.91 -48.13
C VAL A 51 -4.20 -2.00 -47.62
N GLU A 52 -4.27 -3.11 -48.32
CA GLU A 52 -3.30 -4.18 -48.36
C GLU A 52 -1.98 -3.71 -48.96
N GLN A 53 -0.85 -3.90 -48.27
CA GLN A 53 0.44 -4.01 -48.96
C GLN A 53 1.42 -4.92 -48.25
N ARG A 54 1.82 -5.91 -49.04
CA ARG A 54 2.90 -6.90 -48.82
C ARG A 54 4.28 -6.24 -48.72
N GLY A 55 5.18 -6.90 -48.05
CA GLY A 55 6.62 -6.83 -48.31
C GLY A 55 7.52 -6.69 -47.10
N ALA A 56 8.15 -7.78 -46.70
CA ALA A 56 9.32 -7.82 -45.82
C ALA A 56 10.55 -7.15 -46.49
N PRO A 57 11.65 -6.83 -45.79
CA PRO A 57 12.39 -7.81 -44.98
C PRO A 57 12.93 -7.29 -43.63
N ALA A 58 13.38 -8.27 -42.86
CA ALA A 58 14.05 -8.18 -41.57
C ALA A 58 15.20 -7.15 -41.54
N THR A 59 15.15 -6.25 -40.54
CA THR A 59 16.35 -5.61 -40.03
C THR A 59 16.43 -5.88 -38.53
N SER A 60 17.43 -6.66 -38.18
CA SER A 60 17.88 -6.98 -36.84
C SER A 60 18.26 -5.68 -36.12
N GLY A 61 17.30 -5.06 -35.45
CA GLY A 61 17.55 -4.01 -34.48
C GLY A 61 17.80 -4.66 -33.12
N ARG A 62 19.05 -4.62 -32.71
CA ARG A 62 19.51 -4.97 -31.35
C ARG A 62 18.63 -4.20 -30.36
N ARG A 63 17.67 -4.89 -29.74
CA ARG A 63 16.93 -4.35 -28.59
C ARG A 63 17.90 -4.39 -27.42
N ASP A 64 18.42 -3.21 -27.08
CA ASP A 64 19.05 -3.03 -25.79
C ASP A 64 17.99 -3.27 -24.73
N HIS A 65 18.06 -4.49 -24.15
CA HIS A 65 17.26 -4.86 -23.00
C HIS A 65 17.89 -4.22 -21.76
N SER A 66 17.78 -2.89 -21.65
CA SER A 66 17.79 -2.22 -20.36
C SER A 66 16.39 -2.45 -19.76
N THR A 67 16.12 -3.68 -19.34
CA THR A 67 14.86 -4.02 -18.67
C THR A 67 15.05 -3.69 -17.19
N ALA A 68 14.95 -2.39 -16.87
CA ALA A 68 14.51 -2.05 -15.52
C ALA A 68 13.10 -2.67 -15.36
N PRO A 69 12.81 -3.41 -14.29
CA PRO A 69 11.48 -3.94 -14.07
C PRO A 69 10.46 -2.80 -14.11
N PRO A 70 9.26 -3.00 -14.68
CA PRO A 70 8.27 -1.94 -14.75
C PRO A 70 7.95 -1.46 -13.34
N THR A 71 8.32 -0.23 -13.03
CA THR A 71 8.04 0.40 -11.75
C THR A 71 6.52 0.48 -11.58
N SER A 72 6.00 0.01 -10.48
CA SER A 72 4.56 0.02 -10.21
C SER A 72 3.99 1.45 -10.13
N ALA A 73 2.70 1.60 -10.37
CA ALA A 73 2.03 2.90 -10.22
C ALA A 73 2.14 3.44 -8.79
N ALA A 74 2.13 2.55 -7.78
CA ALA A 74 2.29 2.94 -6.38
C ALA A 74 3.68 3.53 -6.12
N TRP A 75 4.72 2.85 -6.61
CA TRP A 75 6.10 3.35 -6.43
C TRP A 75 6.36 4.62 -7.25
N THR A 76 5.78 4.75 -8.44
CA THR A 76 5.87 5.98 -9.24
C THR A 76 5.30 7.17 -8.46
N ALA A 77 4.13 7.02 -7.83
CA ALA A 77 3.55 8.07 -6.99
C ALA A 77 4.43 8.41 -5.77
N VAL A 78 5.10 7.40 -5.17
CA VAL A 78 6.06 7.64 -4.08
C VAL A 78 7.24 8.47 -4.57
N LEU A 79 7.83 8.15 -5.72
CA LEU A 79 8.98 8.88 -6.27
C LEU A 79 8.62 10.32 -6.69
N GLU A 80 7.40 10.57 -7.15
CA GLU A 80 6.92 11.93 -7.44
C GLU A 80 6.87 12.80 -6.17
N ALA A 81 6.49 12.21 -5.04
CA ALA A 81 6.41 12.91 -3.76
C ALA A 81 7.74 12.95 -3.01
N LEU A 82 8.55 11.92 -3.15
CA LEU A 82 9.81 11.67 -2.44
C LEU A 82 10.88 11.17 -3.42
N PRO A 83 11.52 12.05 -4.21
CA PRO A 83 12.47 11.64 -5.27
C PRO A 83 13.69 10.86 -4.76
N GLU A 84 14.06 11.06 -3.49
CA GLU A 84 15.20 10.37 -2.85
C GLU A 84 14.82 9.03 -2.20
N ALA A 85 13.53 8.62 -2.29
CA ALA A 85 13.08 7.37 -1.69
C ALA A 85 13.75 6.17 -2.36
N GLN A 86 14.10 5.16 -1.56
CA GLN A 86 14.71 3.93 -2.04
C GLN A 86 13.78 2.75 -1.77
N LEU A 87 13.60 1.94 -2.79
CA LEU A 87 12.86 0.68 -2.68
C LEU A 87 13.75 -0.38 -2.01
N GLY A 88 13.17 -1.16 -1.11
CA GLY A 88 13.86 -2.32 -0.56
C GLY A 88 14.07 -3.40 -1.61
N GLU A 89 15.18 -4.14 -1.53
CA GLU A 89 15.52 -5.21 -2.48
C GLU A 89 14.45 -6.31 -2.54
N ARG A 90 13.76 -6.57 -1.42
CA ARG A 90 12.73 -7.60 -1.29
C ARG A 90 11.35 -7.02 -0.99
N ALA A 91 11.29 -6.03 -0.10
CA ALA A 91 10.03 -5.35 0.23
C ALA A 91 10.29 -3.96 0.83
N THR A 92 9.29 -3.10 0.76
CA THR A 92 9.27 -1.78 1.41
C THR A 92 8.04 -1.67 2.32
N LEU A 93 8.28 -1.34 3.59
CA LEU A 93 7.25 -1.03 4.57
C LEU A 93 6.97 0.48 4.50
N LEU A 94 5.99 0.88 3.69
CA LEU A 94 5.61 2.28 3.52
C LEU A 94 4.58 2.66 4.56
N GLN A 95 4.96 3.53 5.51
CA GLN A 95 4.11 4.00 6.60
C GLN A 95 3.63 5.42 6.37
N PHE A 96 2.32 5.65 6.43
CA PHE A 96 1.74 6.98 6.50
C PHE A 96 1.46 7.37 7.94
N SER A 97 2.03 8.50 8.36
CA SER A 97 1.96 9.05 9.72
C SER A 97 1.41 10.47 9.73
N SER A 98 1.06 10.98 10.91
CA SER A 98 0.79 12.39 11.15
C SER A 98 1.41 12.85 12.48
N ALA A 99 1.59 14.17 12.66
CA ALA A 99 2.39 14.73 13.74
C ALA A 99 1.92 14.34 15.16
N PHE A 100 0.61 14.31 15.41
CA PHE A 100 0.04 14.07 16.74
C PHE A 100 -0.56 12.65 16.91
N CYS A 101 -0.03 11.69 16.17
CA CYS A 101 -0.52 10.31 16.13
C CYS A 101 0.31 9.39 17.05
N ALA A 102 -0.16 9.14 18.27
CA ALA A 102 0.51 8.22 19.19
C ALA A 102 0.61 6.78 18.64
N PRO A 103 -0.43 6.21 17.99
CA PRO A 103 -0.31 4.91 17.30
C PRO A 103 0.72 4.90 16.18
N CYS A 104 0.95 6.03 15.49
CA CYS A 104 1.97 6.11 14.42
C CYS A 104 3.38 5.93 14.97
N ARG A 105 3.68 6.50 16.15
CA ARG A 105 4.99 6.31 16.80
C ARG A 105 5.23 4.84 17.17
N ALA A 106 4.21 4.16 17.70
CA ALA A 106 4.32 2.74 18.01
C ALA A 106 4.52 1.90 16.73
N THR A 107 3.80 2.24 15.65
CA THR A 107 3.95 1.60 14.35
C THR A 107 5.35 1.81 13.79
N ARG A 108 5.88 3.03 13.83
CA ARG A 108 7.26 3.34 13.41
C ARG A 108 8.27 2.43 14.08
N THR A 109 8.21 2.29 15.41
CA THR A 109 9.12 1.41 16.15
C THR A 109 9.01 -0.03 15.69
N ILE A 110 7.79 -0.56 15.52
CA ILE A 110 7.58 -1.93 15.05
C ILE A 110 8.15 -2.15 13.65
N LEU A 111 7.89 -1.23 12.72
CA LEU A 111 8.32 -1.37 11.33
C LEU A 111 9.83 -1.19 11.18
N SER A 112 10.44 -0.26 11.94
CA SER A 112 11.88 -0.11 11.99
C SER A 112 12.56 -1.37 12.52
N ASP A 113 12.08 -1.89 13.68
CA ASP A 113 12.60 -3.15 14.24
C ASP A 113 12.50 -4.34 13.26
N VAL A 114 11.43 -4.39 12.44
CA VAL A 114 11.27 -5.44 11.43
C VAL A 114 12.25 -5.24 10.28
N ALA A 115 12.40 -4.01 9.78
CA ALA A 115 13.34 -3.69 8.71
C ALA A 115 14.78 -3.99 9.12
N ASP A 116 15.14 -3.76 10.40
CA ASP A 116 16.48 -4.03 10.93
C ASP A 116 16.82 -5.54 10.98
N VAL A 117 15.82 -6.41 11.12
CA VAL A 117 16.05 -7.86 11.27
C VAL A 117 15.75 -8.67 10.01
N VAL A 118 14.99 -8.13 9.05
CA VAL A 118 14.66 -8.83 7.80
C VAL A 118 15.50 -8.28 6.65
N PRO A 119 16.48 -9.04 6.13
CA PRO A 119 17.37 -8.56 5.07
C PRO A 119 16.59 -8.17 3.80
N GLY A 120 16.96 -7.05 3.19
CA GLY A 120 16.36 -6.55 1.95
C GLY A 120 15.00 -5.85 2.14
N VAL A 121 14.57 -5.66 3.40
CA VAL A 121 13.37 -4.87 3.73
C VAL A 121 13.77 -3.48 4.18
N VAL A 122 13.08 -2.45 3.68
CA VAL A 122 13.27 -1.03 4.05
C VAL A 122 11.99 -0.48 4.67
N HIS A 123 12.14 0.33 5.72
CA HIS A 123 11.04 1.10 6.28
C HIS A 123 11.11 2.54 5.78
N LEU A 124 10.06 3.00 5.11
CA LEU A 124 9.88 4.36 4.62
C LEU A 124 8.67 4.99 5.30
N GLU A 125 8.90 6.07 6.05
CA GLU A 125 7.83 6.82 6.68
C GLU A 125 7.51 8.10 5.90
N VAL A 126 6.23 8.35 5.68
CA VAL A 126 5.70 9.51 4.98
C VAL A 126 4.78 10.30 5.90
N ASP A 127 5.00 11.60 5.99
CA ASP A 127 4.08 12.50 6.65
C ASP A 127 2.88 12.78 5.74
N ALA A 128 1.72 12.24 6.14
CA ALA A 128 0.48 12.35 5.39
C ALA A 128 -0.02 13.79 5.26
N GLU A 129 0.35 14.68 6.18
CA GLU A 129 -0.07 16.08 6.19
C GLU A 129 0.70 16.90 5.13
N HIS A 130 1.93 16.52 4.85
CA HIS A 130 2.79 17.19 3.87
C HIS A 130 2.73 16.56 2.46
N HIS A 131 2.18 15.35 2.31
CA HIS A 131 2.12 14.61 1.05
C HIS A 131 0.69 14.20 0.66
N LEU A 132 -0.24 15.17 0.61
CA LEU A 132 -1.67 14.93 0.38
C LEU A 132 -1.96 14.30 -0.99
N GLU A 133 -1.17 14.63 -2.03
CA GLU A 133 -1.35 14.02 -3.35
C GLU A 133 -1.00 12.53 -3.32
N LEU A 134 0.07 12.15 -2.64
CA LEU A 134 0.45 10.75 -2.45
C LEU A 134 -0.61 10.00 -1.61
N VAL A 135 -1.14 10.64 -0.56
CA VAL A 135 -2.24 10.11 0.26
C VAL A 135 -3.46 9.79 -0.59
N ARG A 136 -3.82 10.69 -1.53
CA ARG A 136 -4.93 10.47 -2.46
C ARG A 136 -4.62 9.40 -3.51
N ALA A 137 -3.43 9.45 -4.10
CA ALA A 137 -3.00 8.50 -5.12
C ALA A 137 -3.00 7.05 -4.61
N LEU A 138 -2.66 6.85 -3.33
CA LEU A 138 -2.61 5.53 -2.69
C LEU A 138 -3.85 5.21 -1.84
N ASP A 139 -4.90 6.03 -1.93
CA ASP A 139 -6.18 5.84 -1.21
C ASP A 139 -5.99 5.61 0.31
N VAL A 140 -5.16 6.45 0.94
CA VAL A 140 -4.89 6.41 2.37
C VAL A 140 -5.95 7.22 3.11
N LEU A 141 -6.83 6.56 3.84
CA LEU A 141 -7.99 7.18 4.49
C LEU A 141 -7.74 7.60 5.93
N ARG A 142 -6.69 7.10 6.57
CA ARG A 142 -6.36 7.39 7.98
C ARG A 142 -4.89 7.07 8.31
N THR A 143 -4.40 7.59 9.44
CA THR A 143 -3.08 7.26 9.99
C THR A 143 -3.19 6.52 11.33
N PRO A 144 -2.26 5.58 11.64
CA PRO A 144 -1.30 5.06 10.70
C PRO A 144 -1.94 4.14 9.65
N THR A 145 -1.41 4.17 8.45
CA THR A 145 -1.63 3.13 7.42
C THR A 145 -0.26 2.65 6.97
N THR A 146 -0.10 1.33 6.86
CA THR A 146 1.13 0.69 6.37
C THR A 146 0.80 -0.08 5.11
N LEU A 147 1.51 0.20 4.02
CA LEU A 147 1.51 -0.59 2.80
C LEU A 147 2.79 -1.43 2.78
N ILE A 148 2.70 -2.69 2.40
CA ILE A 148 3.86 -3.50 2.07
C ILE A 148 3.95 -3.54 0.54
N LEU A 149 5.03 -2.97 0.03
CA LEU A 149 5.36 -3.01 -1.39
C LEU A 149 6.36 -4.14 -1.62
N ASP A 150 6.19 -4.88 -2.71
CA ASP A 150 7.14 -5.91 -3.13
C ASP A 150 8.41 -5.30 -3.77
N ALA A 151 9.32 -6.15 -4.26
CA ALA A 151 10.56 -5.72 -4.90
C ALA A 151 10.36 -4.88 -6.18
N THR A 152 9.17 -4.90 -6.79
CA THR A 152 8.81 -4.05 -7.95
C THR A 152 8.16 -2.74 -7.52
N GLY A 153 7.92 -2.56 -6.23
CA GLY A 153 7.18 -1.44 -5.67
C GLY A 153 5.66 -1.56 -5.81
N ALA A 154 5.14 -2.72 -6.21
CA ALA A 154 3.72 -2.96 -6.24
C ALA A 154 3.17 -3.20 -4.83
N GLU A 155 1.98 -2.68 -4.55
CA GLU A 155 1.33 -2.93 -3.28
C GLU A 155 0.86 -4.38 -3.20
N ALA A 156 1.48 -5.16 -2.32
CA ALA A 156 1.09 -6.54 -2.05
C ALA A 156 -0.02 -6.62 -1.01
N THR A 157 0.06 -5.81 0.04
CA THR A 157 -0.93 -5.80 1.12
C THR A 157 -0.88 -4.49 1.91
N ARG A 158 -1.96 -4.18 2.62
CA ARG A 158 -2.04 -3.00 3.50
C ARG A 158 -2.70 -3.29 4.84
N ALA A 159 -2.28 -2.53 5.85
CA ALA A 159 -2.94 -2.47 7.15
C ALA A 159 -3.32 -1.03 7.49
N SER A 160 -4.57 -0.80 7.88
CA SER A 160 -5.05 0.47 8.42
C SER A 160 -5.15 0.38 9.94
N GLY A 161 -4.47 1.27 10.66
CA GLY A 161 -4.24 1.22 12.09
C GLY A 161 -2.88 0.61 12.44
N ALA A 162 -2.55 0.52 13.74
CA ALA A 162 -1.26 0.01 14.20
C ALA A 162 -1.20 -1.53 14.10
N PRO A 163 -0.36 -2.10 13.23
CA PRO A 163 -0.19 -3.55 13.15
C PRO A 163 0.62 -4.06 14.33
N ARG A 164 0.47 -5.36 14.64
CA ARG A 164 1.36 -6.06 15.56
C ARG A 164 2.60 -6.56 14.81
N LYS A 165 3.72 -6.68 15.49
CA LYS A 165 4.99 -7.15 14.89
C LYS A 165 4.83 -8.49 14.19
N GLU A 166 4.13 -9.44 14.82
CA GLU A 166 3.87 -10.77 14.27
C GLU A 166 3.04 -10.70 12.96
N ALA A 167 2.10 -9.77 12.90
CA ALA A 167 1.29 -9.57 11.69
C ALA A 167 2.10 -8.99 10.53
N VAL A 168 3.07 -8.11 10.83
CA VAL A 168 4.01 -7.56 9.83
C VAL A 168 4.91 -8.68 9.30
N LEU A 169 5.51 -9.47 10.19
CA LEU A 169 6.38 -10.59 9.81
C LEU A 169 5.62 -11.62 8.97
N SER A 170 4.41 -12.02 9.41
CA SER A 170 3.59 -12.97 8.64
C SER A 170 3.15 -12.44 7.27
N ALA A 171 2.94 -11.12 7.15
CA ALA A 171 2.61 -10.51 5.87
C ALA A 171 3.83 -10.44 4.93
N LEU A 172 5.04 -10.28 5.49
CA LEU A 172 6.29 -10.32 4.74
C LEU A 172 6.65 -11.72 4.25
N ASP A 173 6.39 -12.78 5.04
CA ASP A 173 6.73 -14.16 4.67
C ASP A 173 6.20 -14.53 3.28
N GLY A 174 4.97 -14.12 2.95
CA GLY A 174 4.37 -14.36 1.63
C GLY A 174 4.89 -13.49 0.47
N ILE A 175 5.74 -12.49 0.76
CA ILE A 175 6.23 -11.51 -0.21
C ILE A 175 7.73 -11.70 -0.46
N VAL A 176 8.48 -12.04 0.60
CA VAL A 176 9.95 -12.12 0.57
C VAL A 176 10.49 -13.53 0.37
N GLU A 177 9.66 -14.57 0.30
CA GLU A 177 10.10 -15.90 -0.12
C GLU A 177 10.36 -15.92 -1.63
N PRO A 178 11.43 -16.61 -2.06
CA PRO A 178 11.83 -16.68 -3.46
C PRO A 178 10.89 -17.52 -4.32
#